data_1d443e5542170bfb1dea8cd13b259390
#
_entry.id   1d443e5542170bfb1dea8cd13b259390
#
_cell.length_a   1.000
_cell.length_b   1.000
_cell.length_c   1.000
_cell.angle_alpha   90.00
_cell.angle_beta   90.00
_cell.angle_gamma   90.00
#
_symmetry.space_group_name_H-M   'P 1'
#
loop_
_entity.id
_entity.type
_entity.pdbx_description
1 polymer ?
#
loop_
_entity_poly.entity_id
_entity_poly.type
_entity_poly.pdbx_seq_one_letter_code
_entity_poly.pdbx_strand_id
1 'polypeptide(L)' 'MIEVRLFAGLRQGRQKIYQMETDSIKTVQDIMDTLDIQRSEVNILLINGFHQKPETPVNDEDVVSLFPAVGGG' A
#
# COMPACT_ATOMS: atom_id res chain seq x y z
N MET A 1 8.35 10.88 -5.80
CA MET A 1 7.18 9.99 -5.91
C MET A 1 7.19 8.93 -4.84
N ILE A 2 6.02 8.43 -4.50
CA ILE A 2 5.89 7.31 -3.59
C ILE A 2 5.82 6.04 -4.43
N GLU A 3 6.63 5.05 -4.12
CA GLU A 3 6.56 3.76 -4.79
C GLU A 3 5.67 2.83 -3.98
N VAL A 4 4.64 2.28 -4.61
CA VAL A 4 3.71 1.36 -3.96
C VAL A 4 3.89 -0.02 -4.57
N ARG A 5 4.23 -0.99 -3.73
CA ARG A 5 4.46 -2.37 -4.16
C ARG A 5 3.34 -3.26 -3.62
N LEU A 6 2.68 -3.97 -4.52
CA LEU A 6 1.64 -4.91 -4.16
C LEU A 6 2.15 -6.34 -4.31
N PHE A 7 1.69 -7.22 -3.44
CA PHE A 7 2.16 -8.61 -3.42
C PHE A 7 0.99 -9.59 -3.49
N ALA A 8 1.27 -10.77 -4.03
CA ALA A 8 0.33 -11.88 -4.09
C ALA A 8 -1.03 -11.46 -4.66
N GLY A 9 -2.11 -11.81 -3.98
CA GLY A 9 -3.46 -11.56 -4.47
C GLY A 9 -3.83 -10.09 -4.65
N LEU A 10 -3.12 -9.17 -4.00
CA LEU A 10 -3.38 -7.74 -4.21
C LEU A 10 -3.02 -7.28 -5.61
N ARG A 11 -2.19 -8.06 -6.33
CA ARG A 11 -1.84 -7.75 -7.72
C ARG A 11 -2.95 -8.07 -8.69
N GLN A 12 -3.95 -8.81 -8.28
CA GLN A 12 -5.01 -9.26 -9.18
C GLN A 12 -5.83 -8.06 -9.65
N GLY A 13 -5.85 -7.83 -10.96
CA GLY A 13 -6.50 -6.68 -11.54
C GLY A 13 -5.75 -5.37 -11.32
N ARG A 14 -4.52 -5.43 -10.83
CA ARG A 14 -3.70 -4.26 -10.52
C ARG A 14 -2.28 -4.47 -11.01
N GLN A 15 -1.49 -3.40 -10.98
CA GLN A 15 -0.06 -3.47 -11.29
C GLN A 15 0.71 -3.97 -10.05
N LYS A 16 1.91 -4.49 -10.29
CA LYS A 16 2.79 -4.89 -9.20
C LYS A 16 3.35 -3.69 -8.46
N ILE A 17 3.63 -2.62 -9.19
CA ILE A 17 4.26 -1.41 -8.65
C ILE A 17 3.55 -0.20 -9.23
N TYR A 18 3.24 0.75 -8.36
CA TYR A 18 2.68 2.04 -8.75
C TYR A 18 3.64 3.14 -8.31
N GLN A 19 3.69 4.22 -9.11
CA GLN A 19 4.38 5.44 -8.72
C GLN A 19 3.29 6.50 -8.51
N MET A 20 3.26 7.08 -7.32
CA MET A 20 2.22 8.05 -6.96
C MET A 20 2.85 9.35 -6.49
N GLU A 21 2.23 10.45 -6.88
CA GLU A 21 2.66 11.77 -6.44
C GLU A 21 2.09 12.07 -5.06
N THR A 22 2.81 12.90 -4.31
CA THR A 22 2.43 13.22 -2.93
C THR A 22 1.31 14.26 -2.84
N ASP A 23 0.94 14.87 -3.95
CA ASP A 23 -0.04 15.97 -3.94
C ASP A 23 -1.37 15.57 -3.31
N SER A 24 -1.87 14.39 -3.65
CA SER A 24 -3.15 13.90 -3.13
C SER A 24 -3.00 12.71 -2.19
N ILE A 25 -1.78 12.28 -1.94
CA ILE A 25 -1.50 11.12 -1.08
C ILE A 25 -0.81 11.62 0.18
N LYS A 26 -1.53 11.59 1.31
CA LYS A 26 -0.99 12.04 2.60
C LYS A 26 -0.69 10.88 3.53
N THR A 27 -1.50 9.83 3.46
CA THR A 27 -1.35 8.64 4.31
C THR A 27 -1.42 7.38 3.47
N VAL A 28 -1.08 6.24 4.08
CA VAL A 28 -1.23 4.95 3.41
C VAL A 28 -2.69 4.69 3.04
N GLN A 29 -3.63 5.17 3.89
CA GLN A 29 -5.05 5.01 3.60
C GLN A 29 -5.42 5.65 2.26
N ASP A 30 -4.83 6.80 1.94
CA ASP A 30 -5.07 7.46 0.65
C ASP A 30 -4.62 6.58 -0.52
N ILE A 31 -3.51 5.87 -0.34
CA ILE A 31 -3.02 4.93 -1.35
C ILE A 31 -4.03 3.80 -1.53
N MET A 32 -4.50 3.23 -0.43
CA MET A 32 -5.46 2.13 -0.48
C MET A 32 -6.77 2.57 -1.12
N ASP A 33 -7.24 3.76 -0.77
CA ASP A 33 -8.46 4.31 -1.36
C ASP A 33 -8.32 4.50 -2.86
N THR A 34 -7.16 5.00 -3.30
CA THR A 34 -6.88 5.20 -4.73
C THR A 34 -6.90 3.88 -5.50
N LEU A 35 -6.42 2.82 -4.89
CA LEU A 35 -6.33 1.50 -5.52
C LEU A 35 -7.55 0.63 -5.23
N ASP A 36 -8.53 1.16 -4.49
CA ASP A 36 -9.73 0.43 -4.10
C ASP A 36 -9.38 -0.84 -3.32
N ILE A 37 -8.47 -0.70 -2.38
CA ILE A 37 -8.06 -1.80 -1.50
C ILE A 37 -8.68 -1.56 -0.12
N GLN A 38 -9.39 -2.57 0.38
CA GLN A 38 -9.99 -2.52 1.71
C GLN A 38 -8.95 -2.84 2.77
N ARG A 39 -9.09 -2.27 3.96
CA ARG A 39 -8.19 -2.60 5.07
C ARG A 39 -8.17 -4.09 5.38
N SER A 40 -9.32 -4.74 5.25
CA SER A 40 -9.44 -6.18 5.51
C SER A 40 -8.62 -7.03 4.54
N GLU A 41 -8.24 -6.49 3.39
CA GLU A 41 -7.45 -7.20 2.40
C GLU A 41 -5.96 -7.14 2.69
N VAL A 42 -5.52 -6.23 3.57
CA VAL A 42 -4.11 -6.01 3.85
C VAL A 42 -3.76 -6.58 5.22
N ASN A 43 -2.82 -7.51 5.26
CA ASN A 43 -2.34 -8.08 6.51
C ASN A 43 -1.07 -7.38 6.99
N ILE A 44 -0.14 -7.15 6.09
CA ILE A 44 1.13 -6.52 6.43
C ILE A 44 1.28 -5.26 5.58
N LEU A 45 1.61 -4.17 6.24
CA LEU A 45 1.85 -2.88 5.61
C LEU A 45 3.21 -2.38 6.07
N LEU A 46 4.12 -2.14 5.13
CA LEU A 46 5.46 -1.67 5.45
C LEU A 46 5.71 -0.34 4.73
N ILE A 47 6.36 0.57 5.43
CA ILE A 47 6.93 1.77 4.81
C ILE A 47 8.44 1.68 5.00
N ASN A 48 9.17 1.62 3.90
CA ASN A 48 10.63 1.49 3.91
C ASN A 48 11.10 0.32 4.78
N GLY A 49 10.32 -0.78 4.75
CA GLY A 49 10.65 -1.99 5.48
C GLY A 49 10.16 -2.05 6.92
N PHE A 50 9.50 -1.01 7.40
CA PHE A 50 9.00 -0.96 8.78
C PHE A 50 7.49 -1.09 8.83
N HIS A 51 6.99 -1.89 9.76
CA HIS A 51 5.54 -2.06 9.95
C HIS A 51 4.89 -0.74 10.32
N GLN A 52 3.79 -0.43 9.65
CA GLN A 52 3.03 0.80 9.89
C GLN A 52 1.55 0.52 9.81
N LYS A 53 0.74 1.54 10.15
CA LYS A 53 -0.71 1.47 10.08
C LYS A 53 -1.22 2.31 8.92
N PRO A 54 -2.46 2.06 8.46
CA PRO A 54 -3.02 2.85 7.34
C PRO A 54 -3.02 4.36 7.60
N GLU A 55 -3.11 4.79 8.84
CA GLU A 55 -3.13 6.21 9.19
C GLU A 55 -1.76 6.87 9.13
N THR A 56 -0.71 6.08 8.95
CA THR A 56 0.65 6.62 8.95
C THR A 56 0.87 7.55 7.76
N PRO A 57 1.42 8.75 7.99
CA PRO A 57 1.76 9.64 6.88
C PRO A 57 2.83 9.05 5.98
N VAL A 58 2.72 9.35 4.69
CA VAL A 58 3.75 8.98 3.72
C VAL A 58 4.40 10.22 3.17
N ASN A 59 5.66 10.10 2.84
CA ASN A 59 6.47 11.19 2.33
C ASN A 59 7.02 10.84 0.95
N ASP A 60 7.48 11.87 0.25
CA ASP A 60 8.09 11.66 -1.05
C ASP A 60 9.25 10.66 -0.92
N GLU A 61 9.38 9.82 -1.92
CA GLU A 61 10.42 8.78 -2.03
C GLU A 61 10.23 7.59 -1.08
N ASP A 62 9.14 7.55 -0.32
CA ASP A 62 8.84 6.37 0.48
C ASP A 62 8.49 5.17 -0.40
N VAL A 63 8.81 3.98 0.09
CA VAL A 63 8.43 2.72 -0.54
C VAL A 63 7.40 2.06 0.37
N VAL A 64 6.18 1.93 -0.12
CA VAL A 64 5.07 1.32 0.63
C VAL A 64 4.82 -0.07 0.07
N SER A 65 4.86 -1.07 0.93
CA SER A 65 4.65 -2.46 0.53
C SER A 65 3.38 -2.99 1.21
N LEU A 66 2.47 -3.53 0.42
CA LEU A 66 1.20 -4.06 0.92
C LEU A 66 1.11 -5.56 0.61
N PHE A 67 0.88 -6.33 1.67
CA PHE A 67 0.76 -7.78 1.57
C PHE A 67 -0.65 -8.20 1.98
N PRO A 68 -1.29 -9.10 1.24
CA PRO A 68 -2.64 -9.53 1.59
C PRO A 68 -2.62 -10.47 2.79
N ALA A 69 -3.79 -10.60 3.41
CA ALA A 69 -3.99 -11.66 4.36
C ALA A 69 -3.76 -12.98 3.63
N VAL A 70 -2.92 -13.84 4.19
CA VAL A 70 -2.72 -15.14 3.62
C VAL A 70 -4.03 -15.87 3.84
N GLY A 71 -4.69 -16.20 2.75
CA GLY A 71 -5.98 -16.81 2.86
C GLY A 71 -5.90 -18.20 3.43
N GLY A 72 -5.20 -18.36 4.46
CA GLY A 72 -5.08 -19.66 5.08
C GLY A 72 -6.43 -20.23 5.41
N GLY A 73 -7.24 -19.49 5.13
CA GLY A 73 -8.57 -20.01 5.38
C GLY A 73 -8.67 -20.12 6.73
#